data_93943967acbfd25632336fb3c5c35d11
#
_entry.id   93943967acbfd25632336fb3c5c35d11
#
_cell.length_a   1.000
_cell.length_b   1.000
_cell.length_c   1.000
_cell.angle_alpha   90.00
_cell.angle_beta   90.00
_cell.angle_gamma   90.00
#
_symmetry.space_group_name_H-M   'P 1'
#
loop_
_entity.id
_entity.type
_entity.pdbx_description
1 polymer ?
#
loop_
_entity_poly.entity_id
_entity_poly.type
_entity_poly.pdbx_seq_one_letter_code
_entity_poly.pdbx_strand_id
1 'polypeptide(L)'
;GTKGKSTTTYYVKTILDTYLKRVGKNESAVISSIGTYDGVERFESHLTTPEPLDLERHFRNAVESNIDFVTMEVSSQALKYDRVLGVNFSVAAFLNIGYDHISSVEHPTWEDYFASKLRIFEQCTYGLVNLDSEHCEEILEAAKASKKVITFSETNEDADFYGYNVHKVGNDIVFIVRGSDFDEEFKLSMPGLFNVSNALCAIAIARLYDIPVSDIQEGLYQAKVPGRMEIYTSNDQKITAIVDYAHNRLSFQKLFESVRNEYPGYRATIIFGCPGKKAQDRRHDLGEIAGKYADYIYLTEEDAGEEDPLVIAQEIARAVEKEKAPYEIIIDRKQAIAQAVEDAANTQGNTVILITGKGAETRQKRGTEYIPVMSDVECVHLELKKYNEK
;
A
#
# COMPACT_ATOMS: atom_id res chain seq x y z
N GLY A 1 9.86 -0.50 4.81
CA GLY A 1 9.09 0.58 5.43
C GLY A 1 7.81 0.08 6.10
N THR A 2 7.21 0.90 6.98
CA THR A 2 5.89 0.60 7.56
C THR A 2 4.81 0.70 6.47
N LYS A 3 4.87 1.71 5.63
CA LYS A 3 3.93 1.98 4.52
C LYS A 3 4.65 2.08 3.19
N GLY A 4 3.89 1.97 2.09
CA GLY A 4 4.37 2.18 0.73
C GLY A 4 5.08 0.98 0.09
N LYS A 5 5.36 -0.12 0.80
CA LYS A 5 6.08 -1.28 0.26
C LYS A 5 5.48 -1.79 -1.05
N SER A 6 4.22 -2.19 -1.03
CA SER A 6 3.53 -2.74 -2.21
C SER A 6 3.50 -1.73 -3.35
N THR A 7 3.17 -0.46 -3.06
CA THR A 7 3.13 0.59 -4.09
C THR A 7 4.51 0.78 -4.74
N THR A 8 5.57 0.92 -3.94
CA THR A 8 6.93 1.05 -4.46
C THR A 8 7.34 -0.18 -5.25
N THR A 9 7.04 -1.39 -4.76
CA THR A 9 7.34 -2.66 -5.46
C THR A 9 6.67 -2.69 -6.84
N TYR A 10 5.40 -2.30 -6.95
CA TYR A 10 4.70 -2.27 -8.23
C TYR A 10 5.15 -1.12 -9.13
N TYR A 11 5.51 0.04 -8.58
CA TYR A 11 6.13 1.11 -9.38
C TYR A 11 7.44 0.64 -10.01
N VAL A 12 8.32 0.03 -9.21
CA VAL A 12 9.58 -0.54 -9.72
C VAL A 12 9.29 -1.61 -10.77
N LYS A 13 8.37 -2.56 -10.48
CA LYS A 13 7.98 -3.60 -11.44
C LYS A 13 7.52 -3.00 -12.76
N THR A 14 6.60 -2.03 -12.74
CA THR A 14 6.04 -1.47 -13.97
C THR A 14 7.07 -0.69 -14.77
N ILE A 15 7.98 0.03 -14.10
CA ILE A 15 9.12 0.70 -14.76
C ILE A 15 10.02 -0.35 -15.43
N LEU A 16 10.40 -1.41 -14.70
CA LEU A 16 11.24 -2.47 -15.22
C LEU A 16 10.58 -3.16 -16.42
N ASP A 17 9.29 -3.49 -16.32
CA ASP A 17 8.55 -4.15 -17.40
C ASP A 17 8.44 -3.27 -18.65
N THR A 18 8.26 -1.95 -18.48
CA THR A 18 8.26 -0.98 -19.60
C THR A 18 9.61 -1.00 -20.32
N TYR A 19 10.70 -0.91 -19.57
CA TYR A 19 12.06 -1.00 -20.12
C TYR A 19 12.31 -2.35 -20.77
N LEU A 20 12.04 -3.46 -20.09
CA LEU A 20 12.28 -4.83 -20.57
C LEU A 20 11.52 -5.11 -21.89
N LYS A 21 10.24 -4.69 -21.94
CA LYS A 21 9.43 -4.78 -23.16
C LYS A 21 10.07 -4.05 -24.34
N ARG A 22 10.58 -2.84 -24.11
CA ARG A 22 11.25 -2.04 -25.16
C ARG A 22 12.51 -2.71 -25.69
N VAL A 23 13.28 -3.39 -24.83
CA VAL A 23 14.51 -4.10 -25.21
C VAL A 23 14.28 -5.58 -25.60
N GLY A 24 13.02 -6.02 -25.68
CA GLY A 24 12.65 -7.38 -26.14
C GLY A 24 12.96 -8.49 -25.14
N LYS A 25 12.89 -8.20 -23.83
CA LYS A 25 13.12 -9.15 -22.75
C LYS A 25 11.81 -9.55 -22.03
N ASN A 26 11.88 -10.61 -21.22
CA ASN A 26 10.77 -11.08 -20.41
C ASN A 26 10.39 -10.06 -19.32
N GLU A 27 9.12 -10.06 -18.88
CA GLU A 27 8.69 -9.26 -17.74
C GLU A 27 9.46 -9.63 -16.47
N SER A 28 9.61 -8.67 -15.56
CA SER A 28 10.27 -8.86 -14.27
C SER A 28 9.43 -9.71 -13.31
N ALA A 29 10.07 -10.46 -12.43
CA ALA A 29 9.39 -11.15 -11.34
C ALA A 29 8.98 -10.18 -10.22
N VAL A 30 7.94 -10.55 -9.49
CA VAL A 30 7.47 -9.84 -8.31
C VAL A 30 7.08 -10.81 -7.20
N ILE A 31 7.47 -10.48 -5.97
CA ILE A 31 7.07 -11.18 -4.74
C ILE A 31 6.55 -10.10 -3.77
N SER A 32 5.24 -10.07 -3.54
CA SER A 32 4.60 -9.01 -2.76
C SER A 32 3.45 -9.53 -1.91
N SER A 33 2.89 -8.68 -1.06
CA SER A 33 1.66 -9.03 -0.32
C SER A 33 0.43 -9.16 -1.21
N ILE A 34 0.47 -8.63 -2.44
CA ILE A 34 -0.64 -8.67 -3.40
C ILE A 34 -0.57 -9.93 -4.24
N GLY A 35 0.59 -10.20 -4.82
CA GLY A 35 0.76 -11.34 -5.70
C GLY A 35 2.22 -11.70 -5.92
N THR A 36 2.44 -12.93 -6.35
CA THR A 36 3.73 -13.47 -6.74
C THR A 36 3.70 -13.88 -8.20
N TYR A 37 4.74 -13.49 -8.94
CA TYR A 37 5.06 -13.97 -10.28
C TYR A 37 6.58 -14.20 -10.38
N ASP A 38 6.99 -15.39 -10.80
CA ASP A 38 8.38 -15.82 -10.85
C ASP A 38 8.81 -16.37 -12.21
N GLY A 39 7.99 -16.18 -13.23
CA GLY A 39 8.22 -16.72 -14.58
C GLY A 39 7.53 -18.07 -14.83
N VAL A 40 7.24 -18.82 -13.81
CA VAL A 40 6.55 -20.12 -13.86
C VAL A 40 5.18 -20.03 -13.19
N GLU A 41 5.14 -19.50 -11.97
CA GLU A 41 3.94 -19.40 -11.14
C GLU A 41 3.43 -17.97 -11.11
N ARG A 42 2.09 -17.81 -11.09
CA ARG A 42 1.41 -16.53 -10.86
C ARG A 42 0.18 -16.76 -9.98
N PHE A 43 0.18 -16.16 -8.78
CA PHE A 43 -0.91 -16.34 -7.81
C PHE A 43 -1.02 -15.17 -6.83
N GLU A 44 -2.17 -15.06 -6.15
CA GLU A 44 -2.38 -14.14 -5.04
C GLU A 44 -1.59 -14.60 -3.81
N SER A 45 -0.74 -13.75 -3.26
CA SER A 45 0.17 -14.11 -2.19
C SER A 45 -0.54 -14.30 -0.85
N HIS A 46 -0.04 -15.25 -0.04
CA HIS A 46 -0.50 -15.50 1.33
C HIS A 46 0.36 -14.81 2.39
N LEU A 47 1.61 -14.53 2.05
CA LEU A 47 2.58 -13.84 2.91
C LEU A 47 3.23 -12.71 2.14
N THR A 48 3.54 -11.61 2.81
CA THR A 48 4.29 -10.49 2.21
C THR A 48 5.66 -10.94 1.73
N THR A 49 6.31 -11.79 2.51
CA THR A 49 7.60 -12.42 2.18
C THR A 49 7.44 -13.91 2.43
N PRO A 50 7.67 -14.77 1.43
CA PRO A 50 7.54 -16.22 1.55
C PRO A 50 8.46 -16.82 2.61
N GLU A 51 8.18 -18.06 3.00
CA GLU A 51 9.09 -18.86 3.81
C GLU A 51 10.35 -19.23 2.98
N PRO A 52 11.50 -19.54 3.62
CA PRO A 52 12.78 -19.64 2.92
C PRO A 52 12.78 -20.62 1.74
N LEU A 53 12.19 -21.81 1.90
CA LEU A 53 12.17 -22.83 0.83
C LEU A 53 11.32 -22.39 -0.37
N ASP A 54 10.19 -21.70 -0.12
CA ASP A 54 9.36 -21.15 -1.21
C ASP A 54 10.09 -20.00 -1.90
N LEU A 55 10.77 -19.15 -1.15
CA LEU A 55 11.55 -18.04 -1.69
C LEU A 55 12.66 -18.55 -2.62
N GLU A 56 13.41 -19.55 -2.21
CA GLU A 56 14.44 -20.18 -3.03
C GLU A 56 13.86 -20.83 -4.30
N ARG A 57 12.68 -21.44 -4.20
CA ARG A 57 11.96 -21.97 -5.37
C ARG A 57 11.59 -20.87 -6.34
N HIS A 58 11.08 -19.73 -5.87
CA HIS A 58 10.74 -18.60 -6.71
C HIS A 58 11.98 -17.98 -7.39
N PHE A 59 13.10 -17.86 -6.68
CA PHE A 59 14.36 -17.40 -7.30
C PHE A 59 14.85 -18.38 -8.36
N ARG A 60 14.77 -19.68 -8.11
CA ARG A 60 15.12 -20.70 -9.09
C ARG A 60 14.25 -20.61 -10.34
N ASN A 61 12.91 -20.49 -10.16
CA ASN A 61 11.97 -20.33 -11.27
C ASN A 61 12.32 -19.09 -12.12
N ALA A 62 12.64 -17.96 -11.47
CA ALA A 62 13.03 -16.73 -12.15
C ALA A 62 14.30 -16.92 -12.99
N VAL A 63 15.31 -17.59 -12.44
CA VAL A 63 16.55 -17.90 -13.17
C VAL A 63 16.30 -18.83 -14.36
N GLU A 64 15.54 -19.91 -14.17
CA GLU A 64 15.20 -20.88 -15.23
C GLU A 64 14.33 -20.25 -16.33
N SER A 65 13.55 -19.19 -15.99
CA SER A 65 12.72 -18.41 -16.92
C SER A 65 13.48 -17.25 -17.59
N ASN A 66 14.79 -17.10 -17.36
CA ASN A 66 15.61 -15.99 -17.85
C ASN A 66 15.02 -14.61 -17.48
N ILE A 67 14.60 -14.43 -16.25
CA ILE A 67 14.14 -13.16 -15.71
C ILE A 67 15.34 -12.36 -15.20
N ASP A 68 15.47 -11.11 -15.67
CA ASP A 68 16.61 -10.24 -15.31
C ASP A 68 16.46 -9.60 -13.94
N PHE A 69 15.23 -9.34 -13.48
CA PHE A 69 14.95 -8.61 -12.25
C PHE A 69 13.86 -9.29 -11.41
N VAL A 70 14.11 -9.37 -10.12
CA VAL A 70 13.11 -9.76 -9.10
C VAL A 70 12.92 -8.59 -8.15
N THR A 71 11.71 -8.06 -8.06
CA THR A 71 11.34 -7.04 -7.09
C THR A 71 10.53 -7.68 -5.98
N MET A 72 10.89 -7.44 -4.71
CA MET A 72 10.17 -8.06 -3.60
C MET A 72 9.94 -7.14 -2.41
N GLU A 73 8.83 -7.38 -1.72
CA GLU A 73 8.58 -6.80 -0.41
C GLU A 73 9.26 -7.64 0.67
N VAL A 74 10.00 -6.97 1.56
CA VAL A 74 10.61 -7.61 2.73
C VAL A 74 9.96 -7.06 4.00
N SER A 75 9.24 -7.92 4.73
CA SER A 75 8.58 -7.59 5.98
C SER A 75 9.56 -7.57 7.16
N SER A 76 9.22 -6.86 8.24
CA SER A 76 10.02 -6.89 9.48
C SER A 76 10.12 -8.28 10.09
N GLN A 77 9.03 -9.07 10.02
CA GLN A 77 9.03 -10.46 10.46
C GLN A 77 9.96 -11.33 9.62
N ALA A 78 10.01 -11.12 8.29
CA ALA A 78 10.93 -11.86 7.44
C ALA A 78 12.40 -11.62 7.80
N LEU A 79 12.74 -10.38 8.16
CA LEU A 79 14.08 -10.03 8.65
C LEU A 79 14.33 -10.57 10.06
N LYS A 80 13.34 -10.50 10.95
CA LYS A 80 13.43 -11.01 12.32
C LYS A 80 13.64 -12.52 12.37
N TYR A 81 12.90 -13.26 11.55
CA TYR A 81 12.90 -14.72 11.53
C TYR A 81 13.77 -15.32 10.41
N ASP A 82 14.71 -14.52 9.90
CA ASP A 82 15.73 -14.96 8.93
C ASP A 82 15.18 -15.59 7.63
N ARG A 83 13.94 -15.24 7.22
CA ARG A 83 13.35 -15.78 5.99
C ARG A 83 14.12 -15.39 4.72
N VAL A 84 14.86 -14.28 4.77
CA VAL A 84 15.68 -13.78 3.67
C VAL A 84 17.18 -13.90 3.96
N LEU A 85 17.57 -14.65 5.00
CA LEU A 85 19.00 -14.85 5.32
C LEU A 85 19.72 -15.51 4.15
N GLY A 86 20.85 -14.94 3.75
CA GLY A 86 21.63 -15.41 2.60
C GLY A 86 21.24 -14.78 1.27
N VAL A 87 20.09 -14.07 1.18
CA VAL A 87 19.75 -13.28 -0.02
C VAL A 87 20.62 -12.02 -0.05
N ASN A 88 21.38 -11.84 -1.11
CA ASN A 88 22.16 -10.61 -1.31
C ASN A 88 21.40 -9.70 -2.28
N PHE A 89 20.70 -8.69 -1.72
CA PHE A 89 19.96 -7.73 -2.52
C PHE A 89 20.90 -6.78 -3.26
N SER A 90 20.66 -6.57 -4.56
CA SER A 90 21.37 -5.50 -5.29
C SER A 90 21.00 -4.13 -4.71
N VAL A 91 19.72 -3.92 -4.41
CA VAL A 91 19.18 -2.69 -3.83
C VAL A 91 18.20 -3.03 -2.72
N ALA A 92 18.33 -2.37 -1.58
CA ALA A 92 17.34 -2.39 -0.51
C ALA A 92 16.90 -0.96 -0.18
N ALA A 93 15.59 -0.74 -0.02
CA ALA A 93 15.04 0.58 0.23
C ALA A 93 14.31 0.63 1.59
N PHE A 94 14.61 1.67 2.38
CA PHE A 94 13.89 2.01 3.60
C PHE A 94 13.02 3.23 3.37
N LEU A 95 11.70 3.00 3.26
CA LEU A 95 10.74 4.04 2.86
C LEU A 95 10.34 4.96 4.01
N ASN A 96 10.01 4.37 5.16
CA ASN A 96 9.53 5.07 6.35
C ASN A 96 9.42 4.13 7.54
N ILE A 97 9.30 4.72 8.73
CA ILE A 97 8.98 4.02 9.97
C ILE A 97 7.80 4.72 10.67
N GLY A 98 6.96 3.94 11.31
CA GLY A 98 5.86 4.42 12.14
C GLY A 98 5.44 3.31 13.08
N TYR A 99 4.63 3.63 14.07
CA TYR A 99 4.15 2.67 15.07
C TYR A 99 3.16 1.68 14.41
N ASP A 100 3.54 0.40 14.33
CA ASP A 100 2.73 -0.69 13.78
C ASP A 100 3.31 -2.04 14.20
N HIS A 101 2.54 -3.13 14.09
CA HIS A 101 2.99 -4.50 14.36
C HIS A 101 3.49 -4.77 15.79
N ILE A 102 3.15 -3.94 16.78
CA ILE A 102 3.54 -4.18 18.17
C ILE A 102 2.52 -5.10 18.81
N SER A 103 2.94 -6.31 19.08
CA SER A 103 2.13 -7.36 19.73
C SER A 103 3.01 -8.49 20.24
N SER A 104 2.47 -9.31 21.13
CA SER A 104 3.19 -10.48 21.67
C SER A 104 3.51 -11.54 20.61
N VAL A 105 2.86 -11.52 19.46
CA VAL A 105 3.03 -12.51 18.39
C VAL A 105 3.84 -12.00 17.19
N GLU A 106 4.08 -10.70 17.12
CA GLU A 106 4.86 -10.09 16.04
C GLU A 106 6.16 -9.47 16.58
N HIS A 107 6.06 -8.26 17.11
CA HIS A 107 7.18 -7.56 17.73
C HIS A 107 6.78 -7.13 19.15
N PRO A 108 7.50 -7.57 20.20
CA PRO A 108 7.14 -7.26 21.59
C PRO A 108 7.28 -5.78 21.91
N THR A 109 8.18 -5.06 21.23
CA THR A 109 8.41 -3.63 21.40
C THR A 109 8.66 -2.93 20.07
N TRP A 110 8.55 -1.60 20.07
CA TRP A 110 8.86 -0.78 18.91
C TRP A 110 10.33 -0.88 18.51
N GLU A 111 11.22 -0.97 19.49
CA GLU A 111 12.68 -1.12 19.27
C GLU A 111 12.98 -2.42 18.53
N ASP A 112 12.35 -3.53 18.91
CA ASP A 112 12.47 -4.82 18.21
C ASP A 112 11.97 -4.72 16.76
N TYR A 113 10.83 -4.04 16.54
CA TYR A 113 10.29 -3.80 15.21
C TYR A 113 11.23 -2.96 14.35
N PHE A 114 11.73 -1.85 14.88
CA PHE A 114 12.64 -0.95 14.16
C PHE A 114 13.98 -1.63 13.87
N ALA A 115 14.62 -2.23 14.88
CA ALA A 115 15.88 -2.96 14.71
C ALA A 115 15.75 -4.09 13.67
N SER A 116 14.64 -4.83 13.70
CA SER A 116 14.39 -5.88 12.69
C SER A 116 14.38 -5.33 11.26
N LYS A 117 13.78 -4.15 11.03
CA LYS A 117 13.77 -3.54 9.69
C LYS A 117 15.12 -3.06 9.23
N LEU A 118 15.96 -2.55 10.14
CA LEU A 118 17.30 -2.04 9.81
C LEU A 118 18.23 -3.15 9.30
N ARG A 119 18.02 -4.40 9.69
CA ARG A 119 18.81 -5.56 9.24
C ARG A 119 18.86 -5.72 7.71
N ILE A 120 17.93 -5.12 6.96
CA ILE A 120 17.92 -5.19 5.48
C ILE A 120 19.23 -4.64 4.87
N PHE A 121 19.85 -3.67 5.53
CA PHE A 121 21.07 -3.04 5.03
C PHE A 121 22.33 -3.92 5.18
N GLU A 122 22.29 -4.94 6.04
CA GLU A 122 23.39 -5.87 6.24
C GLU A 122 23.59 -6.82 5.05
N GLN A 123 22.59 -6.94 4.18
CA GLN A 123 22.56 -7.88 3.05
C GLN A 123 22.19 -7.21 1.72
N CYS A 124 22.65 -5.98 1.50
CA CYS A 124 22.44 -5.28 0.23
C CYS A 124 23.70 -4.56 -0.27
N THR A 125 23.72 -4.33 -1.60
CA THR A 125 24.79 -3.54 -2.21
C THR A 125 24.49 -2.04 -2.10
N TYR A 126 23.30 -1.62 -2.51
CA TYR A 126 22.84 -0.23 -2.41
C TYR A 126 21.75 -0.13 -1.35
N GLY A 127 21.94 0.74 -0.35
CA GLY A 127 20.93 1.08 0.63
C GLY A 127 20.26 2.40 0.25
N LEU A 128 18.96 2.38 -0.05
CA LEU A 128 18.18 3.59 -0.32
C LEU A 128 17.48 4.06 0.96
N VAL A 129 17.63 5.33 1.30
CA VAL A 129 17.06 5.93 2.51
C VAL A 129 16.20 7.13 2.17
N ASN A 130 14.97 7.15 2.68
CA ASN A 130 14.10 8.31 2.66
C ASN A 130 14.51 9.26 3.79
N LEU A 131 14.98 10.47 3.44
CA LEU A 131 15.37 11.49 4.42
C LEU A 131 14.19 12.13 5.15
N ASP A 132 12.97 11.99 4.60
CA ASP A 132 11.74 12.50 5.21
C ASP A 132 11.14 11.52 6.25
N SER A 133 11.79 10.37 6.48
CA SER A 133 11.35 9.39 7.47
C SER A 133 11.62 9.86 8.88
N GLU A 134 10.72 9.59 9.82
CA GLU A 134 11.07 9.60 11.23
C GLU A 134 12.31 8.73 11.48
N HIS A 135 13.12 9.05 12.47
CA HIS A 135 14.36 8.33 12.83
C HIS A 135 15.38 8.23 11.67
N CYS A 136 15.41 9.26 10.80
CA CYS A 136 16.27 9.27 9.62
C CYS A 136 17.76 9.08 9.96
N GLU A 137 18.25 9.69 11.06
CA GLU A 137 19.65 9.59 11.47
C GLU A 137 20.04 8.14 11.80
N GLU A 138 19.21 7.43 12.56
CA GLU A 138 19.43 6.02 12.91
C GLU A 138 19.36 5.11 11.68
N ILE A 139 18.45 5.43 10.74
CA ILE A 139 18.32 4.69 9.47
C ILE A 139 19.58 4.90 8.61
N LEU A 140 20.08 6.15 8.50
CA LEU A 140 21.30 6.47 7.78
C LEU A 140 22.52 5.78 8.38
N GLU A 141 22.61 5.73 9.71
CA GLU A 141 23.71 5.04 10.40
C GLU A 141 23.68 3.54 10.08
N ALA A 142 22.52 2.90 10.17
CA ALA A 142 22.35 1.49 9.81
C ALA A 142 22.65 1.23 8.33
N ALA A 143 22.29 2.16 7.44
CA ALA A 143 22.51 2.03 6.00
C ALA A 143 23.99 1.99 5.61
N LYS A 144 24.91 2.45 6.47
CA LYS A 144 26.36 2.33 6.27
C LYS A 144 26.86 0.88 6.19
N ALA A 145 26.05 -0.09 6.62
CA ALA A 145 26.35 -1.51 6.42
C ALA A 145 26.29 -1.92 4.93
N SER A 146 25.57 -1.18 4.09
CA SER A 146 25.56 -1.36 2.63
C SER A 146 26.85 -0.79 2.00
N LYS A 147 27.16 -1.23 0.76
CA LYS A 147 28.36 -0.71 0.06
C LYS A 147 28.23 0.75 -0.34
N LYS A 148 27.01 1.21 -0.63
CA LYS A 148 26.73 2.60 -1.01
C LYS A 148 25.34 2.99 -0.51
N VAL A 149 25.23 4.15 0.13
CA VAL A 149 23.96 4.77 0.52
C VAL A 149 23.55 5.75 -0.56
N ILE A 150 22.27 5.72 -0.91
CA ILE A 150 21.58 6.64 -1.82
C ILE A 150 20.39 7.22 -1.07
N THR A 151 20.15 8.49 -1.21
CA THR A 151 19.11 9.23 -0.49
C THR A 151 18.03 9.76 -1.41
N PHE A 152 16.80 9.83 -0.93
CA PHE A 152 15.71 10.52 -1.62
C PHE A 152 14.85 11.30 -0.64
N SER A 153 14.23 12.40 -1.10
CA SER A 153 13.43 13.30 -0.26
C SER A 153 12.51 14.19 -1.08
N GLU A 154 11.40 14.61 -0.47
CA GLU A 154 10.53 15.70 -0.96
C GLU A 154 10.82 17.03 -0.24
N THR A 155 11.57 17.02 0.87
CA THR A 155 11.79 18.21 1.71
C THR A 155 13.26 18.64 1.80
N ASN A 156 14.21 17.73 1.57
CA ASN A 156 15.65 18.00 1.64
C ASN A 156 16.25 17.99 0.22
N GLU A 157 16.64 19.19 -0.24
CA GLU A 157 17.22 19.39 -1.59
C GLU A 157 18.64 18.81 -1.77
N ASP A 158 19.31 18.43 -0.68
CA ASP A 158 20.64 17.79 -0.72
C ASP A 158 20.55 16.26 -0.93
N ALA A 159 19.35 15.69 -1.01
CA ALA A 159 19.17 14.28 -1.35
C ALA A 159 19.68 13.97 -2.76
N ASP A 160 20.20 12.74 -2.96
CA ASP A 160 20.63 12.28 -4.31
C ASP A 160 19.46 12.32 -5.33
N PHE A 161 18.23 12.08 -4.86
CA PHE A 161 17.00 12.24 -5.64
C PHE A 161 16.04 13.15 -4.88
N TYR A 162 15.83 14.34 -5.40
CA TYR A 162 14.96 15.35 -4.79
C TYR A 162 13.70 15.58 -5.61
N GLY A 163 12.53 15.35 -5.01
CA GLY A 163 11.21 15.59 -5.59
C GLY A 163 10.65 16.92 -5.16
N TYR A 164 10.23 17.77 -6.09
CA TYR A 164 9.73 19.10 -5.80
C TYR A 164 8.62 19.54 -6.76
N ASN A 165 8.03 20.70 -6.51
CA ASN A 165 6.93 21.25 -7.31
C ASN A 165 5.75 20.27 -7.49
N VAL A 166 5.39 19.58 -6.40
CA VAL A 166 4.30 18.60 -6.39
C VAL A 166 2.96 19.31 -6.47
N HIS A 167 2.18 19.01 -7.51
CA HIS A 167 0.84 19.58 -7.68
C HIS A 167 -0.06 18.65 -8.51
N LYS A 168 -1.37 18.96 -8.55
CA LYS A 168 -2.35 18.19 -9.33
C LYS A 168 -2.65 18.89 -10.66
N VAL A 169 -2.75 18.10 -11.72
CA VAL A 169 -3.25 18.51 -13.04
C VAL A 169 -4.36 17.54 -13.45
N GLY A 170 -5.60 17.95 -13.29
CA GLY A 170 -6.73 17.04 -13.41
C GLY A 170 -6.68 15.96 -12.34
N ASN A 171 -6.68 14.70 -12.75
CA ASN A 171 -6.55 13.55 -11.85
C ASN A 171 -5.10 13.13 -11.61
N ASP A 172 -4.16 13.65 -12.38
CA ASP A 172 -2.75 13.28 -12.29
C ASP A 172 -2.02 14.09 -11.22
N ILE A 173 -1.02 13.48 -10.59
CA ILE A 173 -0.05 14.16 -9.74
C ILE A 173 1.17 14.43 -10.60
N VAL A 174 1.58 15.69 -10.68
CA VAL A 174 2.75 16.15 -11.44
C VAL A 174 3.79 16.65 -10.46
N PHE A 175 5.04 16.27 -10.66
CA PHE A 175 6.17 16.68 -9.84
C PHE A 175 7.47 16.63 -10.65
N ILE A 176 8.48 17.34 -10.18
CA ILE A 176 9.81 17.34 -10.81
C ILE A 176 10.76 16.53 -9.93
N VAL A 177 11.65 15.77 -10.54
CA VAL A 177 12.70 15.04 -9.82
C VAL A 177 14.05 15.46 -10.35
N ARG A 178 14.89 15.97 -9.45
CA ARG A 178 16.30 16.21 -9.69
C ARG A 178 17.11 15.01 -9.21
N GLY A 179 17.86 14.40 -10.12
CA GLY A 179 18.89 13.40 -9.87
C GLY A 179 20.28 13.95 -10.19
N SER A 180 21.28 13.08 -10.23
CA SER A 180 22.67 13.49 -10.54
C SER A 180 22.86 13.97 -11.97
N ASP A 181 22.06 13.47 -12.92
CA ASP A 181 22.23 13.65 -14.37
C ASP A 181 20.93 14.09 -15.09
N PHE A 182 19.87 14.40 -14.34
CA PHE A 182 18.59 14.86 -14.89
C PHE A 182 17.84 15.76 -13.90
N ASP A 183 16.92 16.57 -14.44
CA ASP A 183 15.95 17.37 -13.72
C ASP A 183 14.69 17.42 -14.59
N GLU A 184 13.76 16.46 -14.35
CA GLU A 184 12.68 16.13 -15.28
C GLU A 184 11.33 16.03 -14.57
N GLU A 185 10.26 16.33 -15.33
CA GLU A 185 8.87 16.19 -14.86
C GLU A 185 8.40 14.74 -14.93
N PHE A 186 7.73 14.29 -13.87
CA PHE A 186 7.08 12.98 -13.76
C PHE A 186 5.60 13.14 -13.47
N LYS A 187 4.82 12.10 -13.84
CA LYS A 187 3.38 12.05 -13.62
C LYS A 187 2.97 10.71 -13.01
N LEU A 188 2.06 10.78 -12.05
CA LEU A 188 1.37 9.61 -11.51
C LEU A 188 -0.11 9.70 -11.86
N SER A 189 -0.65 8.64 -12.44
CA SER A 189 -2.09 8.47 -12.61
C SER A 189 -2.78 7.94 -11.34
N MET A 190 -2.01 7.40 -10.40
CA MET A 190 -2.50 6.98 -9.10
C MET A 190 -2.65 8.19 -8.17
N PRO A 191 -3.78 8.33 -7.46
CA PRO A 191 -4.02 9.42 -6.52
C PRO A 191 -3.21 9.25 -5.22
N GLY A 192 -3.26 10.30 -4.37
CA GLY A 192 -2.58 10.35 -3.09
C GLY A 192 -1.17 10.95 -3.20
N LEU A 193 -1.02 12.21 -2.76
CA LEU A 193 0.25 12.94 -2.82
C LEU A 193 1.41 12.18 -2.13
N PHE A 194 1.11 11.38 -1.11
CA PHE A 194 2.10 10.51 -0.45
C PHE A 194 2.74 9.46 -1.39
N ASN A 195 2.15 9.23 -2.58
CA ASN A 195 2.73 8.33 -3.58
C ASN A 195 3.93 8.94 -4.30
N VAL A 196 4.17 10.24 -4.18
CA VAL A 196 5.38 10.90 -4.72
C VAL A 196 6.63 10.33 -4.05
N SER A 197 6.62 10.18 -2.73
CA SER A 197 7.74 9.56 -2.00
C SER A 197 8.00 8.11 -2.45
N ASN A 198 6.93 7.33 -2.69
CA ASN A 198 7.06 5.96 -3.23
C ASN A 198 7.65 5.97 -4.66
N ALA A 199 7.24 6.94 -5.48
CA ALA A 199 7.75 7.12 -6.84
C ALA A 199 9.22 7.55 -6.85
N LEU A 200 9.65 8.47 -5.98
CA LEU A 200 11.06 8.86 -5.82
C LEU A 200 11.95 7.66 -5.55
N CYS A 201 11.54 6.78 -4.64
CA CYS A 201 12.25 5.54 -4.39
C CYS A 201 12.35 4.65 -5.65
N ALA A 202 11.25 4.49 -6.39
CA ALA A 202 11.23 3.69 -7.61
C ALA A 202 12.10 4.29 -8.72
N ILE A 203 12.08 5.62 -8.90
CA ILE A 203 12.95 6.36 -9.83
C ILE A 203 14.42 6.13 -9.46
N ALA A 204 14.78 6.29 -8.19
CA ALA A 204 16.13 6.08 -7.70
C ALA A 204 16.62 4.65 -7.98
N ILE A 205 15.78 3.62 -7.71
CA ILE A 205 16.10 2.22 -8.03
C ILE A 205 16.34 2.05 -9.54
N ALA A 206 15.45 2.56 -10.37
CA ALA A 206 15.56 2.42 -11.83
C ALA A 206 16.82 3.10 -12.38
N ARG A 207 17.18 4.27 -11.85
CA ARG A 207 18.39 4.99 -12.28
C ARG A 207 19.69 4.29 -11.88
N LEU A 208 19.69 3.48 -10.82
CA LEU A 208 20.85 2.63 -10.47
C LEU A 208 21.15 1.54 -11.52
N TYR A 209 20.20 1.25 -12.39
CA TYR A 209 20.33 0.32 -13.52
C TYR A 209 20.37 1.01 -14.88
N ASP A 210 20.63 2.33 -14.89
CA ASP A 210 20.71 3.15 -16.11
C ASP A 210 19.46 3.09 -17.00
N ILE A 211 18.28 2.80 -16.40
CA ILE A 211 17.02 2.82 -17.13
C ILE A 211 16.74 4.25 -17.62
N PRO A 212 16.44 4.45 -18.91
CA PRO A 212 16.17 5.78 -19.46
C PRO A 212 15.00 6.47 -18.73
N VAL A 213 15.13 7.79 -18.52
CA VAL A 213 14.11 8.60 -17.86
C VAL A 213 12.74 8.45 -18.54
N SER A 214 12.71 8.37 -19.88
CA SER A 214 11.48 8.17 -20.65
C SER A 214 10.75 6.85 -20.32
N ASP A 215 11.48 5.75 -20.10
CA ASP A 215 10.89 4.47 -19.69
C ASP A 215 10.37 4.54 -18.25
N ILE A 216 11.06 5.30 -17.38
CA ILE A 216 10.64 5.51 -16.00
C ILE A 216 9.36 6.35 -15.96
N GLN A 217 9.28 7.43 -16.73
CA GLN A 217 8.10 8.29 -16.86
C GLN A 217 6.89 7.48 -17.34
N GLU A 218 7.06 6.71 -18.41
CA GLU A 218 6.00 5.86 -18.98
C GLU A 218 5.57 4.78 -17.97
N GLY A 219 6.52 4.06 -17.37
CA GLY A 219 6.24 3.00 -16.42
C GLY A 219 5.51 3.51 -15.17
N LEU A 220 5.91 4.65 -14.60
CA LEU A 220 5.24 5.27 -13.48
C LEU A 220 3.81 5.70 -13.81
N TYR A 221 3.61 6.32 -14.97
CA TYR A 221 2.28 6.77 -15.39
C TYR A 221 1.30 5.61 -15.61
N GLN A 222 1.79 4.49 -16.15
CA GLN A 222 1.00 3.29 -16.38
C GLN A 222 0.78 2.45 -15.14
N ALA A 223 1.54 2.69 -14.05
CA ALA A 223 1.51 1.87 -12.86
C ALA A 223 0.13 1.86 -12.19
N LYS A 224 -0.35 0.66 -11.89
CA LYS A 224 -1.54 0.40 -11.08
C LYS A 224 -1.18 -0.61 -10.02
N VAL A 225 -1.68 -0.38 -8.82
CA VAL A 225 -1.39 -1.24 -7.67
C VAL A 225 -2.72 -1.80 -7.16
N PRO A 226 -3.00 -3.08 -7.39
CA PRO A 226 -4.28 -3.68 -6.99
C PRO A 226 -4.61 -3.44 -5.52
N GLY A 227 -5.82 -2.95 -5.24
CA GLY A 227 -6.29 -2.66 -3.88
C GLY A 227 -5.56 -1.51 -3.17
N ARG A 228 -4.95 -0.58 -3.91
CA ARG A 228 -4.29 0.62 -3.37
C ARG A 228 -4.77 1.86 -4.10
N MET A 229 -5.54 2.70 -3.41
CA MET A 229 -6.08 3.95 -3.96
C MET A 229 -6.76 3.76 -5.33
N GLU A 230 -7.47 2.65 -5.52
CA GLU A 230 -8.24 2.44 -6.75
C GLU A 230 -9.53 3.25 -6.70
N ILE A 231 -9.72 4.12 -7.70
CA ILE A 231 -10.86 5.03 -7.76
C ILE A 231 -11.84 4.55 -8.83
N TYR A 232 -13.10 4.48 -8.45
CA TYR A 232 -14.24 4.15 -9.31
C TYR A 232 -15.32 5.22 -9.15
N THR A 233 -15.74 5.84 -10.24
CA THR A 233 -16.70 6.95 -10.20
C THR A 233 -17.96 6.57 -11.01
N SER A 234 -19.13 6.92 -10.50
CA SER A 234 -20.39 6.79 -11.22
C SER A 234 -20.41 7.68 -12.46
N ASN A 235 -21.25 7.33 -13.46
CA ASN A 235 -21.34 8.07 -14.71
C ASN A 235 -21.72 9.54 -14.53
N ASP A 236 -22.55 9.84 -13.55
CA ASP A 236 -22.98 11.20 -13.19
C ASP A 236 -22.01 11.92 -12.23
N GLN A 237 -20.90 11.29 -11.88
CA GLN A 237 -19.85 11.76 -10.94
C GLN A 237 -20.36 12.05 -9.52
N LYS A 238 -21.55 11.57 -9.17
CA LYS A 238 -22.13 11.77 -7.83
C LYS A 238 -21.47 10.91 -6.77
N ILE A 239 -21.07 9.68 -7.13
CA ILE A 239 -20.48 8.70 -6.23
C ILE A 239 -19.06 8.39 -6.69
N THR A 240 -18.10 8.61 -5.80
CA THR A 240 -16.71 8.17 -5.98
C THR A 240 -16.37 7.13 -4.92
N ALA A 241 -16.07 5.91 -5.32
CA ALA A 241 -15.61 4.84 -4.43
C ALA A 241 -14.09 4.71 -4.53
N ILE A 242 -13.41 4.68 -3.38
CA ILE A 242 -11.96 4.50 -3.27
C ILE A 242 -11.70 3.21 -2.50
N VAL A 243 -11.10 2.24 -3.18
CA VAL A 243 -10.69 0.97 -2.56
C VAL A 243 -9.22 1.06 -2.18
N ASP A 244 -8.92 0.87 -0.89
CA ASP A 244 -7.57 0.93 -0.36
C ASP A 244 -7.32 -0.14 0.72
N TYR A 245 -6.07 -0.51 0.91
CA TYR A 245 -5.65 -1.46 1.94
C TYR A 245 -5.31 -0.79 3.28
N ALA A 246 -5.67 0.46 3.48
CA ALA A 246 -5.46 1.16 4.75
C ALA A 246 -6.09 0.38 5.91
N HIS A 247 -5.29 0.08 6.95
CA HIS A 247 -5.69 -0.78 8.05
C HIS A 247 -5.01 -0.43 9.39
N ASN A 248 -4.40 0.75 9.49
CA ASN A 248 -3.82 1.22 10.74
C ASN A 248 -3.90 2.74 10.85
N ARG A 249 -3.57 3.27 12.04
CA ARG A 249 -3.70 4.68 12.40
C ARG A 249 -3.11 5.63 11.32
N LEU A 250 -1.83 5.43 10.98
CA LEU A 250 -1.15 6.30 10.03
C LEU A 250 -1.80 6.28 8.64
N SER A 251 -2.18 5.08 8.14
CA SER A 251 -2.81 4.98 6.83
C SER A 251 -4.19 5.60 6.77
N PHE A 252 -5.00 5.49 7.84
CA PHE A 252 -6.30 6.16 7.92
C PHE A 252 -6.15 7.69 7.92
N GLN A 253 -5.20 8.23 8.70
CA GLN A 253 -4.92 9.67 8.71
C GLN A 253 -4.55 10.18 7.32
N LYS A 254 -3.59 9.51 6.65
CA LYS A 254 -3.17 9.88 5.30
C LYS A 254 -4.29 9.76 4.26
N LEU A 255 -5.12 8.73 4.37
CA LEU A 255 -6.26 8.54 3.49
C LEU A 255 -7.28 9.68 3.64
N PHE A 256 -7.65 10.03 4.87
CA PHE A 256 -8.58 11.14 5.10
C PHE A 256 -7.99 12.50 4.73
N GLU A 257 -6.69 12.75 4.98
CA GLU A 257 -6.00 13.95 4.49
C GLU A 257 -6.09 14.05 2.96
N SER A 258 -5.79 12.98 2.25
CA SER A 258 -5.88 12.92 0.79
C SER A 258 -7.30 13.21 0.31
N VAL A 259 -8.29 12.53 0.88
CA VAL A 259 -9.69 12.68 0.50
C VAL A 259 -10.20 14.12 0.74
N ARG A 260 -9.87 14.73 1.87
CA ARG A 260 -10.27 16.12 2.15
C ARG A 260 -9.68 17.12 1.16
N ASN A 261 -8.43 16.89 0.75
CA ASN A 261 -7.74 17.75 -0.21
C ASN A 261 -8.24 17.52 -1.65
N GLU A 262 -8.57 16.27 -1.99
CA GLU A 262 -8.91 15.88 -3.35
C GLU A 262 -10.41 15.98 -3.66
N TYR A 263 -11.27 15.85 -2.65
CA TYR A 263 -12.74 15.87 -2.77
C TYR A 263 -13.36 16.91 -1.81
N PRO A 264 -13.01 18.20 -1.94
CA PRO A 264 -13.54 19.23 -1.05
C PRO A 264 -15.06 19.33 -1.18
N GLY A 265 -15.77 19.28 -0.05
CA GLY A 265 -17.22 19.36 0.00
C GLY A 265 -17.98 18.07 -0.30
N TYR A 266 -17.30 16.96 -0.60
CA TYR A 266 -17.94 15.65 -0.68
C TYR A 266 -18.23 15.11 0.71
N ARG A 267 -19.37 14.42 0.85
CA ARG A 267 -19.64 13.60 2.04
C ARG A 267 -18.70 12.40 2.06
N ALA A 268 -17.96 12.24 3.14
CA ALA A 268 -17.03 11.10 3.32
C ALA A 268 -17.70 9.97 4.09
N THR A 269 -17.93 8.84 3.41
CA THR A 269 -18.40 7.59 4.03
C THR A 269 -17.26 6.58 4.07
N ILE A 270 -17.06 5.87 5.18
CA ILE A 270 -16.03 4.83 5.27
C ILE A 270 -16.63 3.47 5.66
N ILE A 271 -16.08 2.41 5.03
CA ILE A 271 -16.43 1.00 5.29
C ILE A 271 -15.14 0.30 5.72
N PHE A 272 -15.12 -0.26 6.94
CA PHE A 272 -13.94 -0.98 7.42
C PHE A 272 -14.28 -1.97 8.54
N GLY A 273 -13.33 -2.87 8.81
CA GLY A 273 -13.30 -3.77 9.94
C GLY A 273 -11.92 -3.84 10.56
N CYS A 274 -11.72 -4.83 11.44
CA CYS A 274 -10.43 -5.18 11.99
C CYS A 274 -10.28 -6.70 12.08
N PRO A 275 -9.05 -7.24 11.98
CA PRO A 275 -8.80 -8.66 12.10
C PRO A 275 -8.98 -9.15 13.53
N GLY A 276 -9.27 -10.46 13.67
CA GLY A 276 -9.33 -11.13 14.96
C GLY A 276 -7.94 -11.48 15.50
N LYS A 277 -7.78 -11.44 16.82
CA LYS A 277 -6.58 -11.85 17.59
C LYS A 277 -5.27 -11.15 17.20
N LYS A 278 -5.32 -10.13 16.34
CA LYS A 278 -4.15 -9.37 15.88
C LYS A 278 -4.38 -7.88 16.07
N ALA A 279 -3.32 -7.14 16.45
CA ALA A 279 -3.32 -5.69 16.48
C ALA A 279 -4.61 -5.07 17.05
N GLN A 280 -5.03 -5.51 18.24
CA GLN A 280 -6.30 -5.09 18.86
C GLN A 280 -6.40 -3.58 19.08
N ASP A 281 -5.25 -2.90 19.27
CA ASP A 281 -5.18 -1.44 19.38
C ASP A 281 -5.76 -0.72 18.16
N ARG A 282 -5.70 -1.36 16.98
CA ARG A 282 -6.30 -0.82 15.75
C ARG A 282 -7.81 -0.59 15.87
N ARG A 283 -8.52 -1.42 16.63
CA ARG A 283 -9.98 -1.27 16.83
C ARG A 283 -10.32 0.10 17.41
N HIS A 284 -9.55 0.50 18.43
CA HIS A 284 -9.69 1.83 19.03
C HIS A 284 -9.21 2.93 18.07
N ASP A 285 -8.01 2.80 17.53
CA ASP A 285 -7.37 3.82 16.72
C ASP A 285 -8.15 4.15 15.43
N LEU A 286 -8.60 3.12 14.71
CA LEU A 286 -9.37 3.30 13.48
C LEU A 286 -10.76 3.84 13.77
N GLY A 287 -11.41 3.39 14.86
CA GLY A 287 -12.70 3.91 15.31
C GLY A 287 -12.63 5.39 15.67
N GLU A 288 -11.60 5.81 16.41
CA GLU A 288 -11.35 7.23 16.74
C GLU A 288 -11.16 8.09 15.49
N ILE A 289 -10.27 7.67 14.56
CA ILE A 289 -9.99 8.45 13.36
C ILE A 289 -11.21 8.51 12.44
N ALA A 290 -11.87 7.38 12.21
CA ALA A 290 -13.09 7.35 11.42
C ALA A 290 -14.16 8.26 12.03
N GLY A 291 -14.34 8.20 13.35
CA GLY A 291 -15.28 9.06 14.09
C GLY A 291 -14.98 10.56 13.97
N LYS A 292 -13.70 10.94 13.88
CA LYS A 292 -13.30 12.35 13.73
C LYS A 292 -13.47 12.88 12.30
N TYR A 293 -13.32 12.00 11.31
CA TYR A 293 -13.11 12.45 9.94
C TYR A 293 -14.19 12.02 8.95
N ALA A 294 -14.93 10.95 9.22
CA ALA A 294 -16.01 10.51 8.34
C ALA A 294 -17.35 11.15 8.71
N ASP A 295 -18.19 11.40 7.69
CA ASP A 295 -19.57 11.85 7.88
C ASP A 295 -20.52 10.67 8.14
N TYR A 296 -20.14 9.44 7.73
CA TYR A 296 -20.85 8.21 8.01
C TYR A 296 -19.93 7.00 8.00
N ILE A 297 -20.23 6.00 8.82
CA ILE A 297 -19.35 4.85 9.03
C ILE A 297 -20.16 3.55 8.93
N TYR A 298 -19.68 2.62 8.10
CA TYR A 298 -20.15 1.21 8.10
C TYR A 298 -19.06 0.33 8.71
N LEU A 299 -19.41 -0.34 9.81
CA LEU A 299 -18.52 -1.32 10.44
C LEU A 299 -18.88 -2.72 9.94
N THR A 300 -17.90 -3.43 9.43
CA THR A 300 -18.08 -4.72 8.76
C THR A 300 -17.00 -5.72 9.16
N GLU A 301 -17.06 -6.95 8.66
CA GLU A 301 -16.01 -7.95 8.91
C GLU A 301 -14.72 -7.66 8.11
N GLU A 302 -13.57 -8.01 8.72
CA GLU A 302 -12.26 -8.13 8.10
C GLU A 302 -11.52 -9.27 8.81
N ASP A 303 -11.22 -10.37 8.17
CA ASP A 303 -10.44 -11.51 8.67
C ASP A 303 -10.62 -11.83 10.18
N ALA A 304 -11.87 -11.94 10.61
CA ALA A 304 -12.22 -12.12 12.04
C ALA A 304 -11.59 -13.40 12.66
N GLY A 305 -11.27 -14.39 11.81
CA GLY A 305 -10.70 -15.65 12.26
C GLY A 305 -11.65 -16.36 13.22
N GLU A 306 -11.16 -16.69 14.41
CA GLU A 306 -11.94 -17.38 15.45
C GLU A 306 -12.72 -16.43 16.38
N GLU A 307 -12.59 -15.10 16.23
CA GLU A 307 -13.41 -14.14 16.97
C GLU A 307 -14.75 -13.88 16.26
N ASP A 308 -15.76 -13.54 17.03
CA ASP A 308 -17.04 -13.09 16.47
C ASP A 308 -16.88 -11.71 15.82
N PRO A 309 -17.13 -11.57 14.51
CA PRO A 309 -17.01 -10.29 13.83
C PRO A 309 -17.93 -9.20 14.38
N LEU A 310 -19.06 -9.57 14.97
CA LEU A 310 -19.96 -8.61 15.64
C LEU A 310 -19.30 -8.02 16.88
N VAL A 311 -18.60 -8.83 17.68
CA VAL A 311 -17.87 -8.35 18.87
C VAL A 311 -16.75 -7.37 18.45
N ILE A 312 -16.01 -7.70 17.40
CA ILE A 312 -14.97 -6.81 16.86
C ILE A 312 -15.58 -5.48 16.42
N ALA A 313 -16.68 -5.50 15.65
CA ALA A 313 -17.38 -4.31 15.20
C ALA A 313 -17.90 -3.45 16.37
N GLN A 314 -18.44 -4.07 17.43
CA GLN A 314 -18.88 -3.37 18.63
C GLN A 314 -17.73 -2.73 19.41
N GLU A 315 -16.55 -3.34 19.42
CA GLU A 315 -15.36 -2.73 20.03
C GLU A 315 -14.89 -1.48 19.26
N ILE A 316 -14.92 -1.53 17.93
CA ILE A 316 -14.64 -0.36 17.09
C ILE A 316 -15.70 0.72 17.33
N ALA A 317 -16.98 0.35 17.38
CA ALA A 317 -18.10 1.27 17.59
C ALA A 317 -17.95 2.09 18.88
N ARG A 318 -17.45 1.50 19.97
CA ARG A 318 -17.20 2.22 21.23
C ARG A 318 -16.22 3.40 21.08
N ALA A 319 -15.27 3.31 20.14
CA ALA A 319 -14.37 4.41 19.86
C ALA A 319 -15.05 5.47 18.96
N VAL A 320 -15.84 5.02 17.96
CA VAL A 320 -16.65 5.90 17.10
C VAL A 320 -17.66 6.72 17.92
N GLU A 321 -18.34 6.10 18.90
CA GLU A 321 -19.35 6.74 19.77
C GLU A 321 -18.77 7.91 20.57
N LYS A 322 -17.50 7.84 20.98
CA LYS A 322 -16.83 8.94 21.69
C LYS A 322 -16.73 10.20 20.84
N GLU A 323 -16.58 10.04 19.53
CA GLU A 323 -16.52 11.14 18.55
C GLU A 323 -17.92 11.55 18.04
N LYS A 324 -18.98 10.84 18.45
CA LYS A 324 -20.39 11.11 18.08
C LYS A 324 -20.70 11.03 16.59
N ALA A 325 -19.88 10.32 15.81
CA ALA A 325 -20.15 10.12 14.40
C ALA A 325 -21.26 9.07 14.19
N PRO A 326 -22.13 9.24 13.19
CA PRO A 326 -23.16 8.25 12.86
C PRO A 326 -22.52 7.01 12.26
N TYR A 327 -22.98 5.84 12.68
CA TYR A 327 -22.49 4.56 12.17
C TYR A 327 -23.59 3.52 12.09
N GLU A 328 -23.32 2.48 11.29
CA GLU A 328 -24.13 1.26 11.22
C GLU A 328 -23.19 0.03 11.19
N ILE A 329 -23.63 -1.07 11.79
CA ILE A 329 -22.92 -2.36 11.77
C ILE A 329 -23.62 -3.27 10.77
N ILE A 330 -22.93 -3.58 9.66
CA ILE A 330 -23.36 -4.56 8.65
C ILE A 330 -22.21 -5.55 8.48
N ILE A 331 -22.32 -6.72 9.11
CA ILE A 331 -21.22 -7.70 9.14
C ILE A 331 -20.86 -8.21 7.76
N ASP A 332 -21.85 -8.50 6.92
CA ASP A 332 -21.58 -8.89 5.52
C ASP A 332 -21.01 -7.71 4.75
N ARG A 333 -19.74 -7.83 4.38
CA ARG A 333 -18.97 -6.75 3.73
C ARG A 333 -19.55 -6.33 2.38
N LYS A 334 -20.06 -7.29 1.59
CA LYS A 334 -20.72 -7.00 0.33
C LYS A 334 -22.01 -6.21 0.53
N GLN A 335 -22.79 -6.57 1.56
CA GLN A 335 -24.00 -5.82 1.90
C GLN A 335 -23.66 -4.41 2.42
N ALA A 336 -22.60 -4.25 3.22
CA ALA A 336 -22.15 -2.94 3.66
C ALA A 336 -21.78 -2.01 2.49
N ILE A 337 -21.07 -2.53 1.48
CA ILE A 337 -20.72 -1.78 0.27
C ILE A 337 -21.98 -1.42 -0.54
N ALA A 338 -22.90 -2.36 -0.70
CA ALA A 338 -24.17 -2.12 -1.42
C ALA A 338 -25.01 -1.03 -0.71
N GLN A 339 -25.13 -1.09 0.62
CA GLN A 339 -25.87 -0.09 1.40
C GLN A 339 -25.22 1.30 1.30
N ALA A 340 -23.89 1.38 1.39
CA ALA A 340 -23.20 2.65 1.24
C ALA A 340 -23.40 3.30 -0.15
N VAL A 341 -23.43 2.53 -1.22
CA VAL A 341 -23.73 3.02 -2.58
C VAL A 341 -25.19 3.46 -2.68
N GLU A 342 -26.14 2.72 -2.11
CA GLU A 342 -27.55 3.09 -2.08
C GLU A 342 -27.79 4.39 -1.28
N ASP A 343 -27.17 4.53 -0.12
CA ASP A 343 -27.30 5.74 0.68
C ASP A 343 -26.65 6.95 0.00
N ALA A 344 -25.51 6.76 -0.67
CA ALA A 344 -24.88 7.80 -1.48
C ALA A 344 -25.80 8.25 -2.64
N ALA A 345 -26.50 7.31 -3.27
CA ALA A 345 -27.47 7.60 -4.31
C ALA A 345 -28.64 8.49 -3.83
N ASN A 346 -29.07 8.29 -2.59
CA ASN A 346 -30.17 9.02 -1.95
C ASN A 346 -29.74 10.32 -1.24
N THR A 347 -28.44 10.54 -1.05
CA THR A 347 -27.89 11.72 -0.38
C THR A 347 -27.87 12.91 -1.34
N GLN A 348 -28.08 14.12 -0.83
CA GLN A 348 -27.86 15.36 -1.57
C GLN A 348 -26.35 15.66 -1.68
N GLY A 349 -25.91 16.05 -2.89
CA GLY A 349 -24.50 16.33 -3.18
C GLY A 349 -23.69 15.07 -3.49
N ASN A 350 -22.39 15.24 -3.61
CA ASN A 350 -21.47 14.19 -3.99
C ASN A 350 -20.95 13.44 -2.76
N THR A 351 -20.72 12.14 -2.92
CA THR A 351 -20.21 11.27 -1.85
C THR A 351 -18.93 10.58 -2.29
N VAL A 352 -17.93 10.57 -1.41
CA VAL A 352 -16.77 9.69 -1.51
C VAL A 352 -16.94 8.53 -0.52
N ILE A 353 -16.87 7.30 -1.03
CA ILE A 353 -16.98 6.06 -0.23
C ILE A 353 -15.58 5.45 -0.15
N LEU A 354 -15.02 5.37 1.06
CA LEU A 354 -13.75 4.76 1.36
C LEU A 354 -13.99 3.30 1.79
N ILE A 355 -13.47 2.34 1.04
CA ILE A 355 -13.56 0.92 1.36
C ILE A 355 -12.16 0.45 1.71
N THR A 356 -11.94 0.07 2.97
CA THR A 356 -10.58 -0.14 3.49
C THR A 356 -10.38 -1.48 4.18
N GLY A 357 -9.12 -1.92 4.26
CA GLY A 357 -8.69 -3.11 4.99
C GLY A 357 -8.40 -4.32 4.10
N LYS A 358 -9.24 -4.60 3.10
CA LYS A 358 -9.13 -5.78 2.22
C LYS A 358 -8.58 -5.48 0.82
N GLY A 359 -8.89 -4.30 0.28
CA GLY A 359 -8.42 -3.93 -1.06
C GLY A 359 -8.89 -4.90 -2.15
N ALA A 360 -7.96 -5.53 -2.86
CA ALA A 360 -8.24 -6.49 -3.93
C ALA A 360 -8.26 -7.97 -3.47
N GLU A 361 -8.20 -8.25 -2.17
CA GLU A 361 -8.20 -9.62 -1.66
C GLU A 361 -9.52 -10.35 -1.96
N THR A 362 -9.39 -11.57 -2.50
CA THR A 362 -10.54 -12.42 -2.90
C THR A 362 -10.88 -13.50 -1.88
N ARG A 363 -10.39 -13.37 -0.66
CA ARG A 363 -10.55 -14.34 0.42
C ARG A 363 -10.84 -13.65 1.74
N GLN A 364 -11.54 -14.36 2.64
CA GLN A 364 -11.91 -13.94 3.98
C GLN A 364 -11.53 -15.01 4.98
N LYS A 365 -10.82 -14.65 6.05
CA LYS A 365 -10.48 -15.60 7.11
C LYS A 365 -11.67 -15.75 8.08
N ARG A 366 -12.22 -16.98 8.17
CA ARG A 366 -13.23 -17.38 9.15
C ARG A 366 -12.78 -18.65 9.86
N GLY A 367 -12.75 -18.64 11.18
CA GLY A 367 -12.10 -19.71 11.93
C GLY A 367 -10.61 -19.79 11.60
N THR A 368 -10.16 -20.99 11.23
CA THR A 368 -8.78 -21.27 10.80
C THR A 368 -8.62 -21.26 9.27
N GLU A 369 -9.70 -21.12 8.50
CA GLU A 369 -9.72 -21.26 7.05
C GLU A 369 -9.88 -19.92 6.33
N TYR A 370 -9.37 -19.85 5.10
CA TYR A 370 -9.66 -18.78 4.16
C TYR A 370 -10.74 -19.24 3.18
N ILE A 371 -11.85 -18.54 3.15
CA ILE A 371 -12.96 -18.80 2.22
C ILE A 371 -12.93 -17.81 1.07
N PRO A 372 -13.27 -18.22 -0.17
CA PRO A 372 -13.40 -17.32 -1.30
C PRO A 372 -14.54 -16.31 -1.09
N VAL A 373 -14.27 -15.04 -1.39
CA VAL A 373 -15.26 -13.95 -1.38
C VAL A 373 -15.05 -13.03 -2.57
N MET A 374 -16.03 -12.22 -2.91
CA MET A 374 -15.82 -11.11 -3.84
C MET A 374 -14.89 -10.08 -3.18
N SER A 375 -13.90 -9.59 -3.93
CA SER A 375 -13.07 -8.49 -3.49
C SER A 375 -13.88 -7.19 -3.37
N ASP A 376 -13.34 -6.21 -2.62
CA ASP A 376 -13.97 -4.89 -2.53
C ASP A 376 -14.09 -4.23 -3.90
N VAL A 377 -13.08 -4.42 -4.76
CA VAL A 377 -13.07 -3.94 -6.15
C VAL A 377 -14.25 -4.51 -6.95
N GLU A 378 -14.44 -5.83 -6.91
CA GLU A 378 -15.55 -6.48 -7.61
C GLU A 378 -16.91 -6.04 -7.07
N CYS A 379 -17.05 -5.89 -5.75
CA CYS A 379 -18.27 -5.39 -5.11
C CYS A 379 -18.59 -3.95 -5.58
N VAL A 380 -17.61 -3.05 -5.59
CA VAL A 380 -17.76 -1.67 -6.05
C VAL A 380 -18.18 -1.64 -7.52
N HIS A 381 -17.52 -2.40 -8.39
CA HIS A 381 -17.91 -2.48 -9.79
C HIS A 381 -19.35 -2.94 -9.99
N LEU A 382 -19.77 -3.97 -9.25
CA LEU A 382 -21.11 -4.49 -9.30
C LEU A 382 -22.15 -3.43 -8.88
N GLU A 383 -21.91 -2.75 -7.75
CA GLU A 383 -22.90 -1.80 -7.22
C GLU A 383 -22.93 -0.49 -8.01
N LEU A 384 -21.80 0.04 -8.47
CA LEU A 384 -21.77 1.20 -9.36
C LEU A 384 -22.40 0.90 -10.73
N LYS A 385 -22.24 -0.32 -11.26
CA LYS A 385 -22.94 -0.74 -12.48
C LYS A 385 -24.45 -0.70 -12.27
N LYS A 386 -24.97 -1.29 -11.20
CA LYS A 386 -26.41 -1.25 -10.86
C LYS A 386 -26.92 0.18 -10.70
N TYR A 387 -26.12 1.06 -10.11
CA TYR A 387 -26.46 2.47 -9.96
C TYR A 387 -26.55 3.18 -11.30
N ASN A 388 -25.58 2.98 -12.18
CA ASN A 388 -25.50 3.60 -13.50
C ASN A 388 -26.58 3.12 -14.49
N GLU A 389 -27.20 1.95 -14.22
CA GLU A 389 -28.28 1.36 -15.03
C GLU A 389 -29.70 1.78 -14.58
N LYS A 390 -29.82 2.45 -13.41
CA LYS A 390 -31.08 3.05 -12.92
C LYS A 390 -31.34 4.42 -13.52
#